data_882c6462f8fd5c766ef6f1494f1ee4d5
#
_entry.id   882c6462f8fd5c766ef6f1494f1ee4d5
#
_cell.length_a   1.000
_cell.length_b   1.000
_cell.length_c   1.000
_cell.angle_alpha   90.00
_cell.angle_beta   90.00
_cell.angle_gamma   90.00
#
_symmetry.space_group_name_H-M   'P 1'
#
loop_
_entity.id
_entity.type
_entity.pdbx_description
1 polymer ?
#
loop_
_entity_poly.entity_id
_entity_poly.type
_entity_poly.pdbx_seq_one_letter_code
_entity_poly.pdbx_strand_id
1 'polypeptide(L)'
;MKVLVVGGGAAGLMAAGAALRQGHEVTVLEHMEKPAQKILVTGKGRCNVTNDCTAEEFLHHVRTNPRFLFSSLGAFPPAKTMELFESLGVELKVERGRRVFPVSDKAEEIRQALLRYADGAGIVHDGAKKLLLEPLTQPEEAPAAPENPRHPKKKKPGPAYRCVGVRGTSGREYKADAVLVATGGLSYPTTGSTGDGYKLAQQAGHTLVEPVPSLVSLVSHDADCKKMMGLALKNVTLTLHEDGKAIFEEQGEMLFTHFGISGPLTLSASSHLGDMKKHRYEAFIDLKPALSEEQLYDRITRDFALLANHAAQGALVKLLPSSMQPVMVARWGIDPATRANQITREQKRELVQLMKHWRVSIDARGDLAHAVITSGGVSVREVDPKTMQSKKALGLYFAGEVLDVDAYTGGYNLQIAFCTAQSFADHLE
;
A
#
# COMPACT_ATOMS: atom_id res chain seq x y z
N MET A 1 -18.70 -23.73 14.54
CA MET A 1 -19.68 -22.78 13.98
C MET A 1 -19.56 -22.72 12.44
N LYS A 2 -20.57 -22.16 11.79
CA LYS A 2 -20.55 -21.90 10.35
C LYS A 2 -19.94 -20.51 10.09
N VAL A 3 -18.86 -20.48 9.33
CA VAL A 3 -18.12 -19.26 8.97
C VAL A 3 -18.31 -18.99 7.48
N LEU A 4 -18.72 -17.78 7.14
CA LEU A 4 -18.84 -17.31 5.77
C LEU A 4 -17.80 -16.23 5.51
N VAL A 5 -16.90 -16.48 4.57
CA VAL A 5 -15.89 -15.52 4.13
C VAL A 5 -16.32 -14.90 2.79
N VAL A 6 -16.44 -13.60 2.73
CA VAL A 6 -16.76 -12.85 1.50
C VAL A 6 -15.47 -12.30 0.90
N GLY A 7 -15.07 -12.86 -0.23
CA GLY A 7 -13.84 -12.59 -0.97
C GLY A 7 -12.75 -13.64 -0.74
N GLY A 8 -12.39 -14.35 -1.79
CA GLY A 8 -11.32 -15.38 -1.83
C GLY A 8 -9.94 -14.79 -2.13
N GLY A 9 -9.66 -13.56 -1.65
CA GLY A 9 -8.35 -12.92 -1.74
C GLY A 9 -7.34 -13.42 -0.69
N ALA A 10 -6.21 -12.71 -0.54
CA ALA A 10 -5.15 -13.06 0.43
C ALA A 10 -5.70 -13.17 1.87
N ALA A 11 -6.46 -12.16 2.34
CA ALA A 11 -7.06 -12.17 3.67
C ALA A 11 -8.13 -13.27 3.81
N GLY A 12 -8.99 -13.43 2.79
CA GLY A 12 -10.07 -14.42 2.86
C GLY A 12 -9.59 -15.86 2.90
N LEU A 13 -8.62 -16.24 2.04
CA LEU A 13 -8.04 -17.58 2.06
C LEU A 13 -7.24 -17.86 3.34
N MET A 14 -6.51 -16.84 3.83
CA MET A 14 -5.83 -16.94 5.13
C MET A 14 -6.81 -17.20 6.27
N ALA A 15 -7.90 -16.43 6.33
CA ALA A 15 -8.94 -16.59 7.35
C ALA A 15 -9.64 -17.94 7.24
N ALA A 16 -9.95 -18.38 6.01
CA ALA A 16 -10.58 -19.68 5.77
C ALA A 16 -9.70 -20.83 6.28
N GLY A 17 -8.42 -20.83 5.92
CA GLY A 17 -7.48 -21.86 6.38
C GLY A 17 -7.26 -21.86 7.89
N ALA A 18 -7.20 -20.69 8.52
CA ALA A 18 -7.07 -20.57 9.96
C ALA A 18 -8.31 -21.07 10.70
N ALA A 19 -9.52 -20.71 10.24
CA ALA A 19 -10.78 -21.14 10.84
C ALA A 19 -11.03 -22.66 10.67
N LEU A 20 -10.67 -23.26 9.53
CA LEU A 20 -10.75 -24.71 9.32
C LEU A 20 -9.90 -25.48 10.34
N ARG A 21 -8.70 -24.98 10.67
CA ARG A 21 -7.78 -25.61 11.66
C ARG A 21 -8.30 -25.56 13.08
N GLN A 22 -9.25 -24.66 13.34
CA GLN A 22 -9.96 -24.57 14.61
C GLN A 22 -11.27 -25.39 14.63
N GLY A 23 -11.54 -26.16 13.56
CA GLY A 23 -12.68 -27.07 13.47
C GLY A 23 -13.99 -26.39 13.05
N HIS A 24 -13.93 -25.20 12.44
CA HIS A 24 -15.12 -24.53 11.92
C HIS A 24 -15.49 -25.02 10.51
N GLU A 25 -16.78 -24.98 10.17
CA GLU A 25 -17.29 -25.19 8.81
C GLU A 25 -17.16 -23.88 8.02
N VAL A 26 -16.36 -23.84 6.96
CA VAL A 26 -16.04 -22.62 6.24
C VAL A 26 -16.58 -22.65 4.82
N THR A 27 -17.29 -21.59 4.43
CA THR A 27 -17.65 -21.29 3.04
C THR A 27 -17.03 -19.97 2.61
N VAL A 28 -16.43 -19.94 1.43
CA VAL A 28 -15.85 -18.72 0.81
C VAL A 28 -16.69 -18.35 -0.40
N LEU A 29 -17.24 -17.13 -0.42
CA LEU A 29 -17.85 -16.54 -1.62
C LEU A 29 -16.80 -15.79 -2.41
N GLU A 30 -16.58 -16.19 -3.65
CA GLU A 30 -15.67 -15.52 -4.57
C GLU A 30 -16.35 -15.30 -5.93
N HIS A 31 -16.42 -14.05 -6.38
CA HIS A 31 -17.09 -13.72 -7.63
C HIS A 31 -16.20 -13.86 -8.86
N MET A 32 -14.88 -13.91 -8.66
CA MET A 32 -13.93 -14.19 -9.74
C MET A 32 -13.85 -15.69 -10.00
N GLU A 33 -13.60 -16.07 -11.24
CA GLU A 33 -13.40 -17.48 -11.64
C GLU A 33 -12.26 -18.15 -10.85
N LYS A 34 -11.19 -17.38 -10.58
CA LYS A 34 -10.03 -17.87 -9.84
C LYS A 34 -9.79 -17.01 -8.61
N PRO A 35 -9.70 -17.58 -7.40
CA PRO A 35 -9.39 -16.84 -6.18
C PRO A 35 -7.97 -16.24 -6.20
N ALA A 36 -7.76 -15.22 -5.37
CA ALA A 36 -6.47 -14.60 -5.09
C ALA A 36 -5.71 -14.03 -6.31
N GLN A 37 -6.44 -13.53 -7.32
CA GLN A 37 -5.87 -12.99 -8.56
C GLN A 37 -4.89 -11.83 -8.30
N LYS A 38 -5.19 -10.96 -7.33
CA LYS A 38 -4.35 -9.80 -7.01
C LYS A 38 -2.94 -10.20 -6.55
N ILE A 39 -2.77 -11.37 -5.94
CA ILE A 39 -1.45 -11.90 -5.54
C ILE A 39 -0.52 -12.00 -6.76
N LEU A 40 -1.04 -12.42 -7.91
CA LEU A 40 -0.26 -12.65 -9.12
C LEU A 40 0.39 -11.39 -9.70
N VAL A 41 -0.18 -10.21 -9.42
CA VAL A 41 0.36 -8.93 -9.90
C VAL A 41 1.27 -8.25 -8.86
N THR A 42 1.28 -8.74 -7.62
CA THR A 42 2.15 -8.19 -6.56
C THR A 42 3.62 -8.46 -6.81
N GLY A 43 4.48 -7.54 -6.37
CA GLY A 43 5.94 -7.70 -6.52
C GLY A 43 6.40 -7.92 -7.97
N LYS A 44 5.68 -7.39 -8.96
CA LYS A 44 5.92 -7.61 -10.41
C LYS A 44 5.84 -9.09 -10.80
N GLY A 45 4.84 -9.80 -10.30
CA GLY A 45 4.62 -11.23 -10.56
C GLY A 45 5.43 -12.19 -9.69
N ARG A 46 6.20 -11.66 -8.72
CA ARG A 46 7.03 -12.46 -7.79
C ARG A 46 6.38 -12.66 -6.41
N CYS A 47 5.42 -11.83 -6.04
CA CYS A 47 4.78 -11.71 -4.73
C CYS A 47 5.77 -11.41 -3.57
N ASN A 48 5.79 -10.16 -3.14
CA ASN A 48 6.46 -9.79 -1.88
C ASN A 48 5.53 -10.13 -0.71
N VAL A 49 5.76 -11.29 -0.09
CA VAL A 49 4.84 -11.93 0.87
C VAL A 49 4.73 -11.15 2.17
N THR A 50 5.87 -10.73 2.70
CA THR A 50 6.00 -9.97 3.95
C THR A 50 7.34 -9.22 3.96
N ASN A 51 7.67 -8.60 5.09
CA ASN A 51 8.97 -7.99 5.35
C ASN A 51 9.58 -8.66 6.58
N ASP A 52 10.86 -9.06 6.51
CA ASP A 52 11.59 -9.70 7.61
C ASP A 52 12.01 -8.66 8.65
N CYS A 53 11.04 -8.14 9.38
CA CYS A 53 11.22 -7.14 10.43
C CYS A 53 10.42 -7.48 11.67
N THR A 54 10.77 -6.86 12.80
CA THR A 54 9.99 -6.99 14.04
C THR A 54 8.62 -6.32 13.91
N ALA A 55 7.68 -6.67 14.79
CA ALA A 55 6.35 -6.02 14.84
C ALA A 55 6.46 -4.50 15.09
N GLU A 56 7.42 -4.07 15.90
CA GLU A 56 7.65 -2.64 16.16
C GLU A 56 8.16 -1.91 14.93
N GLU A 57 9.20 -2.44 14.26
CA GLU A 57 9.71 -1.88 13.01
C GLU A 57 8.64 -1.84 11.93
N PHE A 58 7.80 -2.87 11.85
CA PHE A 58 6.68 -2.95 10.91
C PHE A 58 5.73 -1.76 11.06
N LEU A 59 5.35 -1.42 12.29
CA LEU A 59 4.39 -0.34 12.57
C LEU A 59 4.88 1.03 12.10
N HIS A 60 6.20 1.25 12.03
CA HIS A 60 6.76 2.48 11.44
C HIS A 60 6.49 2.61 9.93
N HIS A 61 6.20 1.50 9.25
CA HIS A 61 5.88 1.47 7.82
C HIS A 61 4.37 1.50 7.54
N VAL A 62 3.53 1.47 8.59
CA VAL A 62 2.08 1.61 8.46
C VAL A 62 1.73 3.10 8.43
N ARG A 63 1.11 3.55 7.34
CA ARG A 63 0.78 4.96 7.10
C ARG A 63 -0.49 5.38 7.82
N THR A 64 -1.52 4.52 7.77
CA THR A 64 -2.86 4.83 8.29
C THR A 64 -3.20 3.89 9.44
N ASN A 65 -3.57 4.45 10.57
CA ASN A 65 -4.04 3.74 11.76
C ASN A 65 -3.12 2.62 12.31
N PRO A 66 -1.79 2.82 12.47
CA PRO A 66 -0.87 1.75 12.90
C PRO A 66 -1.25 1.12 14.23
N ARG A 67 -1.82 1.87 15.18
CA ARG A 67 -2.24 1.37 16.49
C ARG A 67 -3.32 0.29 16.43
N PHE A 68 -4.12 0.28 15.36
CA PHE A 68 -5.13 -0.75 15.15
C PHE A 68 -4.52 -2.15 15.02
N LEU A 69 -3.30 -2.25 14.53
CA LEU A 69 -2.61 -3.50 14.26
C LEU A 69 -1.83 -4.07 15.46
N PHE A 70 -1.72 -3.37 16.58
CA PHE A 70 -0.90 -3.83 17.72
C PHE A 70 -1.22 -5.26 18.16
N SER A 71 -2.50 -5.58 18.30
CA SER A 71 -2.93 -6.91 18.74
C SER A 71 -2.69 -7.96 17.66
N SER A 72 -3.18 -7.73 16.45
CA SER A 72 -3.09 -8.69 15.34
C SER A 72 -1.66 -8.96 14.90
N LEU A 73 -0.82 -7.92 14.81
CA LEU A 73 0.56 -8.05 14.43
C LEU A 73 1.42 -8.67 15.54
N GLY A 74 1.09 -8.40 16.83
CA GLY A 74 1.71 -9.06 17.97
C GLY A 74 1.41 -10.55 18.02
N ALA A 75 0.18 -10.96 17.67
CA ALA A 75 -0.24 -12.36 17.63
C ALA A 75 0.32 -13.10 16.38
N PHE A 76 0.36 -12.41 15.23
CA PHE A 76 0.83 -12.97 13.96
C PHE A 76 1.82 -12.02 13.25
N PRO A 77 3.09 -11.96 13.74
CA PRO A 77 4.14 -11.12 13.17
C PRO A 77 4.68 -11.70 11.85
N PRO A 78 5.52 -10.94 11.10
CA PRO A 78 6.14 -11.39 9.86
C PRO A 78 6.83 -12.76 9.93
N ALA A 79 7.52 -13.06 11.02
CA ALA A 79 8.16 -14.36 11.23
C ALA A 79 7.16 -15.52 11.12
N LYS A 80 5.98 -15.40 11.76
CA LYS A 80 4.93 -16.42 11.64
C LYS A 80 4.36 -16.56 10.23
N THR A 81 4.33 -15.48 9.46
CA THR A 81 3.96 -15.55 8.04
C THR A 81 4.99 -16.36 7.25
N MET A 82 6.29 -16.14 7.50
CA MET A 82 7.35 -16.91 6.85
C MET A 82 7.24 -18.39 7.23
N GLU A 83 7.17 -18.71 8.52
CA GLU A 83 6.98 -20.06 9.05
C GLU A 83 5.75 -20.76 8.41
N LEU A 84 4.63 -20.06 8.28
CA LEU A 84 3.44 -20.60 7.65
C LEU A 84 3.69 -21.00 6.19
N PHE A 85 4.26 -20.10 5.36
CA PHE A 85 4.50 -20.42 3.96
C PHE A 85 5.55 -21.51 3.78
N GLU A 86 6.60 -21.54 4.61
CA GLU A 86 7.59 -22.62 4.63
C GLU A 86 6.94 -23.97 5.02
N SER A 87 6.04 -23.98 6.01
CA SER A 87 5.28 -25.18 6.39
C SER A 87 4.35 -25.69 5.28
N LEU A 88 3.94 -24.79 4.38
CA LEU A 88 3.15 -25.11 3.19
C LEU A 88 4.01 -25.50 1.99
N GLY A 89 5.33 -25.66 2.18
CA GLY A 89 6.27 -26.11 1.18
C GLY A 89 6.76 -25.00 0.22
N VAL A 90 6.69 -23.73 0.63
CA VAL A 90 7.24 -22.61 -0.14
C VAL A 90 8.58 -22.21 0.44
N GLU A 91 9.66 -22.39 -0.30
CA GLU A 91 10.96 -21.85 0.07
C GLU A 91 10.98 -20.33 -0.10
N LEU A 92 11.43 -19.61 0.94
CA LEU A 92 11.47 -18.15 0.98
C LEU A 92 12.90 -17.63 0.95
N LYS A 93 13.09 -16.44 0.36
CA LYS A 93 14.34 -15.66 0.39
C LYS A 93 14.09 -14.25 0.84
N VAL A 94 15.08 -13.68 1.55
CA VAL A 94 15.09 -12.28 1.95
C VAL A 94 15.97 -11.47 1.01
N GLU A 95 15.43 -10.42 0.40
CA GLU A 95 16.15 -9.51 -0.49
C GLU A 95 16.43 -8.16 0.19
N ARG A 96 17.14 -7.28 -0.52
CA ARG A 96 17.43 -5.90 -0.06
C ARG A 96 16.16 -5.23 0.47
N GLY A 97 16.26 -4.56 1.60
CA GLY A 97 15.12 -3.92 2.29
C GLY A 97 14.27 -4.93 3.05
N ARG A 98 14.84 -6.09 3.40
CA ARG A 98 14.18 -7.18 4.15
C ARG A 98 12.91 -7.70 3.48
N ARG A 99 12.77 -7.54 2.17
CA ARG A 99 11.61 -8.01 1.41
C ARG A 99 11.66 -9.51 1.23
N VAL A 100 10.56 -10.19 1.55
CA VAL A 100 10.46 -11.64 1.51
C VAL A 100 9.75 -12.09 0.22
N PHE A 101 10.40 -12.95 -0.55
CA PHE A 101 9.88 -13.50 -1.80
C PHE A 101 10.01 -15.02 -1.81
N PRO A 102 9.19 -15.76 -2.59
CA PRO A 102 9.48 -17.15 -2.89
C PRO A 102 10.80 -17.28 -3.67
N VAL A 103 11.58 -18.31 -3.39
CA VAL A 103 12.85 -18.58 -4.09
C VAL A 103 12.62 -18.74 -5.59
N SER A 104 11.48 -19.30 -5.99
CA SER A 104 11.07 -19.46 -7.39
C SER A 104 10.81 -18.16 -8.16
N ASP A 105 10.68 -17.03 -7.47
CA ASP A 105 10.23 -15.74 -8.02
C ASP A 105 8.86 -15.81 -8.74
N LYS A 106 7.97 -16.73 -8.34
CA LYS A 106 6.65 -16.94 -8.93
C LYS A 106 5.55 -16.69 -7.91
N ALA A 107 4.76 -15.64 -8.10
CA ALA A 107 3.60 -15.32 -7.27
C ALA A 107 2.55 -16.44 -7.21
N GLU A 108 2.48 -17.26 -8.27
CA GLU A 108 1.58 -18.42 -8.33
C GLU A 108 1.86 -19.43 -7.21
N GLU A 109 3.12 -19.58 -6.78
CA GLU A 109 3.47 -20.51 -5.69
C GLU A 109 2.84 -20.08 -4.37
N ILE A 110 2.84 -18.78 -4.07
CA ILE A 110 2.17 -18.19 -2.89
C ILE A 110 0.66 -18.38 -2.99
N ARG A 111 0.09 -18.14 -4.17
CA ARG A 111 -1.34 -18.33 -4.42
C ARG A 111 -1.74 -19.79 -4.19
N GLN A 112 -1.00 -20.74 -4.71
CA GLN A 112 -1.25 -22.17 -4.52
C GLN A 112 -1.09 -22.60 -3.06
N ALA A 113 -0.12 -22.04 -2.34
CA ALA A 113 0.06 -22.30 -0.91
C ALA A 113 -1.16 -21.86 -0.10
N LEU A 114 -1.72 -20.65 -0.38
CA LEU A 114 -2.95 -20.18 0.28
C LEU A 114 -4.17 -21.04 -0.07
N LEU A 115 -4.28 -21.53 -1.30
CA LEU A 115 -5.35 -22.46 -1.70
C LEU A 115 -5.22 -23.79 -0.96
N ARG A 116 -4.01 -24.34 -0.83
CA ARG A 116 -3.77 -25.55 0.01
C ARG A 116 -4.05 -25.28 1.48
N TYR A 117 -3.74 -24.06 1.98
CA TYR A 117 -4.05 -23.69 3.37
C TYR A 117 -5.53 -23.64 3.65
N ALA A 118 -6.34 -23.21 2.67
CA ALA A 118 -7.79 -23.16 2.73
C ALA A 118 -8.48 -24.44 2.19
N ASP A 119 -7.72 -25.51 1.94
CA ASP A 119 -8.28 -26.78 1.49
C ASP A 119 -9.25 -27.35 2.53
N GLY A 120 -10.46 -27.72 2.08
CA GLY A 120 -11.57 -28.07 2.94
C GLY A 120 -12.64 -26.96 3.09
N ALA A 121 -12.35 -25.71 2.70
CA ALA A 121 -13.38 -24.68 2.58
C ALA A 121 -14.24 -24.90 1.32
N GLY A 122 -15.53 -24.71 1.45
CA GLY A 122 -16.46 -24.72 0.31
C GLY A 122 -16.33 -23.39 -0.47
N ILE A 123 -15.52 -23.35 -1.54
CA ILE A 123 -15.42 -22.15 -2.39
C ILE A 123 -16.60 -22.11 -3.35
N VAL A 124 -17.44 -21.09 -3.23
CA VAL A 124 -18.64 -20.88 -4.05
C VAL A 124 -18.45 -19.69 -4.97
N HIS A 125 -18.65 -19.90 -6.27
CA HIS A 125 -18.59 -18.82 -7.26
C HIS A 125 -19.87 -17.99 -7.20
N ASP A 126 -19.87 -16.98 -6.31
CA ASP A 126 -20.95 -15.99 -6.15
C ASP A 126 -20.38 -14.71 -5.52
N GLY A 127 -20.97 -13.56 -5.82
CA GLY A 127 -20.67 -12.30 -5.15
C GLY A 127 -21.62 -12.06 -3.98
N ALA A 128 -21.23 -11.19 -3.05
CA ALA A 128 -22.07 -10.77 -1.94
C ALA A 128 -22.82 -9.47 -2.27
N LYS A 129 -24.15 -9.47 -2.20
CA LYS A 129 -24.98 -8.30 -2.52
C LYS A 129 -25.55 -7.63 -1.28
N LYS A 130 -25.97 -8.40 -0.27
CA LYS A 130 -26.66 -7.87 0.90
C LYS A 130 -26.36 -8.69 2.15
N LEU A 131 -26.10 -8.00 3.28
CA LEU A 131 -26.02 -8.63 4.59
C LEU A 131 -27.45 -9.05 5.05
N LEU A 132 -27.55 -10.19 5.69
CA LEU A 132 -28.76 -10.62 6.40
C LEU A 132 -28.60 -10.14 7.85
N LEU A 133 -29.25 -9.03 8.17
CA LEU A 133 -29.16 -8.36 9.46
C LEU A 133 -30.48 -8.54 10.23
N GLU A 134 -30.39 -9.04 11.45
CA GLU A 134 -31.50 -9.16 12.39
C GLU A 134 -31.35 -8.08 13.47
N PRO A 135 -32.41 -7.29 13.77
CA PRO A 135 -32.36 -6.30 14.85
C PRO A 135 -32.17 -6.99 16.21
N LEU A 136 -31.31 -6.42 17.06
CA LEU A 136 -31.21 -6.85 18.45
C LEU A 136 -32.30 -6.17 19.28
N THR A 137 -33.14 -6.96 19.97
CA THR A 137 -34.28 -6.48 20.77
C THR A 137 -33.87 -5.74 22.04
N GLN A 138 -32.63 -5.93 22.51
CA GLN A 138 -31.95 -5.12 23.53
C GLN A 138 -30.50 -4.91 23.09
N PRO A 139 -29.91 -3.72 23.27
CA PRO A 139 -28.49 -3.57 23.06
C PRO A 139 -27.78 -4.49 24.06
N GLU A 140 -27.10 -5.54 23.58
CA GLU A 140 -26.19 -6.28 24.45
C GLU A 140 -25.14 -5.28 24.98
N GLU A 141 -25.08 -5.13 26.30
CA GLU A 141 -24.07 -4.25 26.92
C GLU A 141 -22.70 -4.81 26.55
N ALA A 142 -21.90 -4.00 25.84
CA ALA A 142 -20.50 -4.35 25.65
C ALA A 142 -19.87 -4.58 27.03
N PRO A 143 -19.01 -5.63 27.21
CA PRO A 143 -18.36 -5.89 28.49
C PRO A 143 -17.69 -4.62 28.98
N ALA A 144 -18.09 -4.15 30.17
CA ALA A 144 -17.66 -2.90 30.73
C ALA A 144 -16.16 -2.96 31.01
N ALA A 145 -15.37 -2.17 30.28
CA ALA A 145 -14.01 -1.87 30.73
C ALA A 145 -14.08 -1.16 32.08
N PRO A 146 -13.16 -1.43 33.03
CA PRO A 146 -13.19 -0.85 34.36
C PRO A 146 -13.30 0.68 34.28
N GLU A 147 -14.39 1.23 34.78
CA GLU A 147 -14.67 2.67 34.76
C GLU A 147 -13.68 3.41 35.70
N ASN A 148 -13.03 4.41 35.14
CA ASN A 148 -12.31 5.39 35.95
C ASN A 148 -13.35 6.41 36.49
N PRO A 149 -13.62 6.47 37.80
CA PRO A 149 -14.68 7.33 38.37
C PRO A 149 -14.48 8.83 38.10
N ARG A 150 -13.26 9.26 37.75
CA ARG A 150 -12.91 10.68 37.51
C ARG A 150 -13.24 11.20 36.10
N HIS A 151 -13.53 10.30 35.14
CA HIS A 151 -13.91 10.66 33.76
C HIS A 151 -14.93 9.64 33.22
N PRO A 152 -16.24 9.82 33.52
CA PRO A 152 -17.27 8.94 32.97
C PRO A 152 -17.31 9.09 31.45
N LYS A 153 -16.83 8.05 30.75
CA LYS A 153 -16.97 8.01 29.28
C LYS A 153 -18.43 7.82 28.95
N LYS A 154 -19.00 8.69 28.08
CA LYS A 154 -20.32 8.44 27.50
C LYS A 154 -20.33 7.02 26.94
N LYS A 155 -21.24 6.14 27.43
CA LYS A 155 -21.43 4.78 26.91
C LYS A 155 -21.71 4.91 25.41
N LYS A 156 -20.86 4.32 24.58
CA LYS A 156 -21.15 4.21 23.15
C LYS A 156 -22.31 3.21 22.99
N PRO A 157 -23.26 3.46 22.07
CA PRO A 157 -24.33 2.49 21.81
C PRO A 157 -23.69 1.16 21.39
N GLY A 158 -24.16 0.05 21.93
CA GLY A 158 -23.79 -1.30 21.54
C GLY A 158 -24.23 -1.62 20.10
N PRO A 159 -23.90 -2.83 19.59
CA PRO A 159 -24.32 -3.27 18.27
C PRO A 159 -25.85 -3.26 18.17
N ALA A 160 -26.35 -2.74 17.04
CA ALA A 160 -27.80 -2.65 16.78
C ALA A 160 -28.35 -3.89 16.07
N TYR A 161 -27.47 -4.70 15.48
CA TYR A 161 -27.83 -5.83 14.63
C TYR A 161 -26.99 -7.07 14.94
N ARG A 162 -27.53 -8.24 14.56
CA ARG A 162 -26.77 -9.48 14.38
C ARG A 162 -26.73 -9.82 12.89
N CYS A 163 -25.55 -10.05 12.34
CA CYS A 163 -25.37 -10.56 11.00
C CYS A 163 -25.49 -12.09 11.03
N VAL A 164 -26.47 -12.63 10.30
CA VAL A 164 -26.79 -14.08 10.26
C VAL A 164 -26.49 -14.69 8.89
N GLY A 165 -25.80 -13.95 8.02
CA GLY A 165 -25.41 -14.42 6.70
C GLY A 165 -25.39 -13.33 5.65
N VAL A 166 -25.35 -13.78 4.38
CA VAL A 166 -25.28 -12.91 3.19
C VAL A 166 -26.23 -13.42 2.12
N ARG A 167 -26.89 -12.50 1.40
CA ARG A 167 -27.55 -12.82 0.12
C ARG A 167 -26.57 -12.54 -1.00
N GLY A 168 -26.30 -13.56 -1.81
CA GLY A 168 -25.43 -13.49 -2.98
C GLY A 168 -26.02 -12.68 -4.14
N THR A 169 -25.21 -12.43 -5.14
CA THR A 169 -25.62 -11.80 -6.41
C THR A 169 -26.56 -12.72 -7.21
N SER A 170 -26.40 -14.03 -7.05
CA SER A 170 -27.32 -15.06 -7.59
C SER A 170 -28.72 -15.03 -6.95
N GLY A 171 -28.91 -14.30 -5.85
CA GLY A 171 -30.13 -14.30 -5.04
C GLY A 171 -30.16 -15.36 -3.93
N ARG A 172 -29.22 -16.30 -3.91
CA ARG A 172 -29.11 -17.35 -2.89
C ARG A 172 -28.71 -16.73 -1.53
N GLU A 173 -29.26 -17.26 -0.45
CA GLU A 173 -28.89 -16.89 0.91
C GLU A 173 -27.91 -17.92 1.50
N TYR A 174 -26.84 -17.38 2.07
CA TYR A 174 -25.80 -18.13 2.76
C TYR A 174 -25.86 -17.75 4.24
N LYS A 175 -26.41 -18.63 5.06
CA LYS A 175 -26.54 -18.45 6.52
C LYS A 175 -25.25 -18.87 7.21
N ALA A 176 -24.82 -18.06 8.20
CA ALA A 176 -23.60 -18.32 8.97
C ALA A 176 -23.70 -17.68 10.36
N ASP A 177 -22.91 -18.21 11.30
CA ASP A 177 -22.76 -17.68 12.65
C ASP A 177 -21.80 -16.49 12.67
N ALA A 178 -20.78 -16.51 11.77
CA ALA A 178 -19.82 -15.46 11.58
C ALA A 178 -19.63 -15.15 10.08
N VAL A 179 -19.65 -13.85 9.73
CA VAL A 179 -19.44 -13.34 8.37
C VAL A 179 -18.23 -12.45 8.34
N LEU A 180 -17.18 -12.85 7.62
CA LEU A 180 -15.99 -12.04 7.37
C LEU A 180 -16.07 -11.36 6.02
N VAL A 181 -15.96 -10.04 5.98
CA VAL A 181 -15.78 -9.25 4.75
C VAL A 181 -14.28 -9.04 4.49
N ALA A 182 -13.75 -9.72 3.47
CA ALA A 182 -12.33 -9.72 3.07
C ALA A 182 -12.16 -9.43 1.58
N THR A 183 -12.97 -8.50 1.05
CA THR A 183 -13.13 -8.21 -0.39
C THR A 183 -12.03 -7.34 -0.99
N GLY A 184 -11.04 -6.89 -0.19
CA GLY A 184 -10.06 -5.90 -0.63
C GLY A 184 -10.65 -4.49 -0.80
N GLY A 185 -9.92 -3.63 -1.49
CA GLY A 185 -10.29 -2.24 -1.76
C GLY A 185 -10.85 -2.01 -3.16
N LEU A 186 -10.31 -0.97 -3.85
CA LEU A 186 -10.68 -0.57 -5.22
C LEU A 186 -9.52 -0.68 -6.21
N SER A 187 -8.30 -0.94 -5.72
CA SER A 187 -7.11 -1.03 -6.58
C SER A 187 -7.08 -2.35 -7.35
N TYR A 188 -6.64 -2.29 -8.62
CA TYR A 188 -6.66 -3.42 -9.56
C TYR A 188 -8.06 -4.07 -9.69
N PRO A 189 -9.10 -3.34 -10.11
CA PRO A 189 -10.49 -3.84 -10.14
C PRO A 189 -10.65 -5.10 -11.00
N THR A 190 -9.81 -5.29 -12.02
CA THR A 190 -9.78 -6.50 -12.86
C THR A 190 -9.40 -7.77 -12.09
N THR A 191 -8.86 -7.65 -10.88
CA THR A 191 -8.52 -8.78 -9.99
C THR A 191 -9.61 -9.07 -8.95
N GLY A 192 -10.76 -8.39 -9.01
CA GLY A 192 -11.91 -8.60 -8.13
C GLY A 192 -12.09 -7.57 -7.02
N SER A 193 -11.22 -6.56 -6.92
CA SER A 193 -11.34 -5.49 -5.92
C SER A 193 -12.29 -4.38 -6.42
N THR A 194 -13.61 -4.60 -6.28
CA THR A 194 -14.68 -3.74 -6.83
C THR A 194 -15.34 -2.82 -5.79
N GLY A 195 -14.91 -2.90 -4.53
CA GLY A 195 -15.47 -2.10 -3.43
C GLY A 195 -16.82 -2.62 -2.89
N ASP A 196 -17.22 -3.84 -3.22
CA ASP A 196 -18.48 -4.40 -2.74
C ASP A 196 -18.51 -4.54 -1.22
N GLY A 197 -17.36 -4.81 -0.57
CA GLY A 197 -17.25 -4.82 0.89
C GLY A 197 -17.60 -3.49 1.54
N TYR A 198 -17.34 -2.38 0.89
CA TYR A 198 -17.73 -1.05 1.37
C TYR A 198 -19.25 -0.90 1.41
N LYS A 199 -19.95 -1.37 0.36
CA LYS A 199 -21.41 -1.38 0.31
C LYS A 199 -22.01 -2.26 1.41
N LEU A 200 -21.41 -3.42 1.68
CA LEU A 200 -21.82 -4.31 2.78
C LEU A 200 -21.59 -3.62 4.14
N ALA A 201 -20.46 -3.00 4.36
CA ALA A 201 -20.16 -2.28 5.60
C ALA A 201 -21.17 -1.14 5.86
N GLN A 202 -21.53 -0.37 4.82
CA GLN A 202 -22.53 0.69 4.92
C GLN A 202 -23.92 0.17 5.28
N GLN A 203 -24.31 -1.03 4.82
CA GLN A 203 -25.58 -1.67 5.22
C GLN A 203 -25.66 -1.95 6.72
N ALA A 204 -24.52 -2.22 7.36
CA ALA A 204 -24.41 -2.39 8.80
C ALA A 204 -24.19 -1.06 9.57
N GLY A 205 -24.21 0.08 8.88
CA GLY A 205 -24.05 1.41 9.47
C GLY A 205 -22.60 1.83 9.72
N HIS A 206 -21.63 1.17 9.08
CA HIS A 206 -20.23 1.59 9.16
C HIS A 206 -19.95 2.86 8.38
N THR A 207 -19.12 3.70 8.97
CA THR A 207 -18.55 4.87 8.30
C THR A 207 -17.43 4.43 7.35
N LEU A 208 -17.43 4.98 6.15
CA LEU A 208 -16.32 4.82 5.21
C LEU A 208 -15.44 6.09 5.23
N VAL A 209 -14.16 5.88 5.37
CA VAL A 209 -13.14 6.87 5.00
C VAL A 209 -13.00 6.82 3.49
N GLU A 210 -13.04 7.98 2.82
CA GLU A 210 -13.03 8.04 1.35
C GLU A 210 -11.87 7.24 0.75
N PRO A 211 -12.13 6.22 -0.08
CA PRO A 211 -11.10 5.42 -0.70
C PRO A 211 -10.37 6.21 -1.78
N VAL A 212 -9.05 6.31 -1.67
CA VAL A 212 -8.19 7.00 -2.63
C VAL A 212 -7.05 6.09 -3.10
N PRO A 213 -6.51 6.30 -4.32
CA PRO A 213 -5.35 5.54 -4.77
C PRO A 213 -4.12 5.87 -3.92
N SER A 214 -3.40 4.84 -3.47
CA SER A 214 -2.16 4.95 -2.71
C SER A 214 -1.09 4.03 -3.28
N LEU A 215 0.18 4.33 -3.03
CA LEU A 215 1.32 3.68 -3.67
C LEU A 215 1.18 3.71 -5.19
N VAL A 216 1.02 4.89 -5.72
CA VAL A 216 0.67 5.16 -7.11
C VAL A 216 1.66 6.18 -7.71
N SER A 217 1.78 6.19 -9.03
CA SER A 217 2.56 7.20 -9.74
C SER A 217 2.01 8.61 -9.47
N LEU A 218 2.85 9.62 -9.61
CA LEU A 218 2.49 11.02 -9.48
C LEU A 218 2.47 11.67 -10.85
N VAL A 219 1.33 12.30 -11.16
CA VAL A 219 1.12 13.00 -12.43
C VAL A 219 1.72 14.39 -12.35
N SER A 220 2.44 14.78 -13.41
CA SER A 220 3.02 16.11 -13.59
C SER A 220 2.83 16.57 -15.02
N HIS A 221 2.43 17.83 -15.18
CA HIS A 221 2.35 18.48 -16.49
C HIS A 221 3.69 19.10 -16.91
N ASP A 222 4.75 18.96 -16.12
CA ASP A 222 6.11 19.40 -16.49
C ASP A 222 6.57 18.66 -17.76
N ALA A 223 6.74 19.39 -18.85
CA ALA A 223 7.14 18.84 -20.15
C ALA A 223 8.44 18.03 -20.10
N ASP A 224 9.29 18.32 -19.11
CA ASP A 224 10.57 17.64 -18.91
C ASP A 224 10.42 16.19 -18.51
N CYS A 225 9.36 15.83 -17.79
CA CYS A 225 9.07 14.43 -17.45
C CYS A 225 8.92 13.59 -18.72
N LYS A 226 8.16 14.10 -19.70
CA LYS A 226 7.97 13.43 -21.00
C LYS A 226 9.27 13.30 -21.81
N LYS A 227 10.12 14.34 -21.79
CA LYS A 227 11.43 14.31 -22.48
C LYS A 227 12.38 13.27 -21.88
N MET A 228 12.24 12.99 -20.58
CA MET A 228 13.04 12.00 -19.84
C MET A 228 12.31 10.64 -19.66
N MET A 229 11.22 10.39 -20.39
CA MET A 229 10.45 9.15 -20.28
C MET A 229 11.35 7.92 -20.39
N GLY A 230 11.18 6.97 -19.44
CA GLY A 230 11.99 5.76 -19.35
C GLY A 230 13.29 5.90 -18.56
N LEU A 231 13.68 7.12 -18.17
CA LEU A 231 14.86 7.34 -17.36
C LEU A 231 14.63 6.88 -15.92
N ALA A 232 15.34 5.83 -15.51
CA ALA A 232 15.41 5.38 -14.13
C ALA A 232 16.62 5.99 -13.40
N LEU A 233 16.38 6.60 -12.26
CA LEU A 233 17.40 7.11 -11.36
C LEU A 233 17.50 6.19 -10.14
N LYS A 234 18.70 5.64 -9.84
CA LYS A 234 18.86 4.59 -8.84
C LYS A 234 19.23 5.08 -7.44
N ASN A 235 19.91 6.18 -7.33
CA ASN A 235 20.43 6.71 -6.07
C ASN A 235 20.16 8.21 -6.01
N VAL A 236 18.91 8.60 -5.81
CA VAL A 236 18.49 9.98 -5.64
C VAL A 236 17.74 10.13 -4.34
N THR A 237 17.70 11.32 -3.76
CA THR A 237 16.79 11.64 -2.67
C THR A 237 15.60 12.37 -3.25
N LEU A 238 14.38 11.91 -2.90
CA LEU A 238 13.15 12.57 -3.26
C LEU A 238 12.53 13.16 -1.99
N THR A 239 12.34 14.48 -1.98
CA THR A 239 11.63 15.20 -0.93
C THR A 239 10.29 15.68 -1.49
N LEU A 240 9.17 15.27 -0.86
CA LEU A 240 7.83 15.75 -1.22
C LEU A 240 7.44 16.91 -0.31
N HIS A 241 7.04 18.02 -0.88
CA HIS A 241 6.55 19.19 -0.17
C HIS A 241 5.04 19.33 -0.32
N GLU A 242 4.36 19.71 0.78
CA GLU A 242 2.98 20.19 0.82
C GLU A 242 3.01 21.66 1.23
N ASP A 243 2.50 22.55 0.39
CA ASP A 243 2.47 24.00 0.62
C ASP A 243 3.85 24.58 1.03
N GLY A 244 4.94 24.05 0.41
CA GLY A 244 6.31 24.45 0.68
C GLY A 244 6.98 23.80 1.88
N LYS A 245 6.26 22.93 2.64
CA LYS A 245 6.82 22.19 3.78
C LYS A 245 7.12 20.75 3.40
N ALA A 246 8.32 20.26 3.71
CA ALA A 246 8.66 18.85 3.51
C ALA A 246 7.80 17.93 4.39
N ILE A 247 7.17 16.93 3.76
CA ILE A 247 6.32 15.92 4.41
C ILE A 247 6.82 14.49 4.21
N PHE A 248 7.77 14.30 3.30
CA PHE A 248 8.40 13.01 3.03
C PHE A 248 9.80 13.26 2.47
N GLU A 249 10.76 12.43 2.86
CA GLU A 249 12.11 12.42 2.30
C GLU A 249 12.70 11.02 2.42
N GLU A 250 13.10 10.44 1.30
CA GLU A 250 13.80 9.15 1.25
C GLU A 250 14.79 9.09 0.09
N GLN A 251 15.82 8.24 0.24
CA GLN A 251 16.78 7.94 -0.81
C GLN A 251 16.48 6.57 -1.45
N GLY A 252 16.50 6.52 -2.79
CA GLY A 252 16.27 5.27 -3.50
C GLY A 252 16.16 5.41 -5.01
N GLU A 253 15.24 4.67 -5.60
CA GLU A 253 15.02 4.58 -7.03
C GLU A 253 13.71 5.25 -7.44
N MET A 254 13.75 5.99 -8.57
CA MET A 254 12.59 6.58 -9.21
C MET A 254 12.66 6.47 -10.73
N LEU A 255 11.57 6.72 -11.40
CA LEU A 255 11.43 6.64 -12.86
C LEU A 255 10.66 7.85 -13.38
N PHE A 256 11.18 8.48 -14.45
CA PHE A 256 10.41 9.44 -15.25
C PHE A 256 9.53 8.73 -16.25
N THR A 257 8.28 9.19 -16.38
CA THR A 257 7.26 8.65 -17.30
C THR A 257 6.74 9.76 -18.21
N HIS A 258 5.94 9.39 -19.21
CA HIS A 258 5.31 10.37 -20.09
C HIS A 258 4.26 11.26 -19.41
N PHE A 259 3.78 10.85 -18.23
CA PHE A 259 2.76 11.56 -17.45
C PHE A 259 3.29 12.15 -16.12
N GLY A 260 4.56 11.98 -15.79
CA GLY A 260 5.13 12.47 -14.53
C GLY A 260 6.24 11.56 -13.98
N ILE A 261 6.15 11.17 -12.72
CA ILE A 261 7.14 10.34 -12.03
C ILE A 261 6.53 9.08 -11.42
N SER A 262 7.33 8.03 -11.29
CA SER A 262 6.98 6.73 -10.74
C SER A 262 8.20 6.05 -10.09
N GLY A 263 8.09 4.78 -9.75
CA GLY A 263 9.15 4.00 -9.11
C GLY A 263 9.03 3.98 -7.58
N PRO A 264 9.85 3.18 -6.89
CA PRO A 264 9.66 2.89 -5.47
C PRO A 264 9.55 4.13 -4.58
N LEU A 265 10.45 5.11 -4.74
CA LEU A 265 10.38 6.38 -3.99
C LEU A 265 9.08 7.14 -4.22
N THR A 266 8.67 7.26 -5.49
CA THR A 266 7.46 7.98 -5.85
C THR A 266 6.23 7.28 -5.30
N LEU A 267 6.18 5.95 -5.33
CA LEU A 267 5.08 5.19 -4.74
C LEU A 267 4.99 5.43 -3.23
N SER A 268 6.12 5.40 -2.51
CA SER A 268 6.14 5.74 -1.08
C SER A 268 5.70 7.19 -0.85
N ALA A 269 6.24 8.15 -1.59
CA ALA A 269 5.87 9.56 -1.49
C ALA A 269 4.37 9.79 -1.70
N SER A 270 3.74 9.07 -2.65
CA SER A 270 2.32 9.22 -2.97
C SER A 270 1.40 8.91 -1.79
N SER A 271 1.81 8.05 -0.86
CA SER A 271 1.04 7.73 0.35
C SER A 271 0.97 8.87 1.37
N HIS A 272 1.78 9.91 1.19
CA HIS A 272 1.77 11.11 2.04
C HIS A 272 0.87 12.23 1.51
N LEU A 273 0.34 12.09 0.30
CA LEU A 273 -0.56 13.09 -0.25
C LEU A 273 -1.87 13.13 0.54
N GLY A 274 -2.27 14.32 0.94
CA GLY A 274 -3.57 14.63 1.51
C GLY A 274 -4.60 15.01 0.44
N ASP A 275 -5.49 15.96 0.75
CA ASP A 275 -6.49 16.48 -0.19
C ASP A 275 -5.83 17.42 -1.22
N MET A 276 -5.61 16.90 -2.42
CA MET A 276 -4.97 17.66 -3.50
C MET A 276 -5.79 18.85 -4.03
N LYS A 277 -7.05 18.96 -3.64
CA LYS A 277 -7.86 20.15 -3.96
C LYS A 277 -7.55 21.34 -3.05
N LYS A 278 -7.02 21.04 -1.85
CA LYS A 278 -6.73 22.05 -0.81
C LYS A 278 -5.26 22.43 -0.75
N HIS A 279 -4.36 21.52 -1.13
CA HIS A 279 -2.92 21.66 -0.96
C HIS A 279 -2.19 21.54 -2.29
N ARG A 280 -1.05 22.24 -2.40
CA ARG A 280 -0.13 22.13 -3.52
C ARG A 280 1.03 21.20 -3.17
N TYR A 281 1.39 20.35 -4.12
CA TYR A 281 2.46 19.38 -3.94
C TYR A 281 3.58 19.58 -4.96
N GLU A 282 4.82 19.46 -4.49
CA GLU A 282 6.02 19.58 -5.29
C GLU A 282 7.02 18.51 -4.84
N ALA A 283 7.63 17.84 -5.80
CA ALA A 283 8.73 16.92 -5.54
C ALA A 283 10.07 17.62 -5.86
N PHE A 284 11.00 17.54 -4.94
CA PHE A 284 12.39 17.97 -5.13
C PHE A 284 13.27 16.74 -5.16
N ILE A 285 14.14 16.65 -6.17
CA ILE A 285 14.99 15.49 -6.37
C ILE A 285 16.43 15.94 -6.27
N ASP A 286 17.16 15.42 -5.28
CA ASP A 286 18.62 15.52 -5.22
C ASP A 286 19.21 14.41 -6.09
N LEU A 287 19.82 14.80 -7.22
CA LEU A 287 20.42 13.87 -8.19
C LEU A 287 21.77 13.32 -7.73
N LYS A 288 22.38 13.89 -6.71
CA LYS A 288 23.70 13.52 -6.18
C LYS A 288 23.75 13.56 -4.64
N PRO A 289 22.91 12.77 -3.94
CA PRO A 289 22.78 12.86 -2.49
C PRO A 289 24.06 12.52 -1.71
N ALA A 290 24.95 11.75 -2.33
CA ALA A 290 26.24 11.39 -1.70
C ALA A 290 27.27 12.52 -1.69
N LEU A 291 27.02 13.66 -2.35
CA LEU A 291 27.92 14.80 -2.44
C LEU A 291 27.29 16.03 -1.79
N SER A 292 28.05 16.76 -0.97
CA SER A 292 27.66 18.11 -0.56
C SER A 292 27.66 19.06 -1.76
N GLU A 293 27.09 20.26 -1.61
CA GLU A 293 27.12 21.29 -2.68
C GLU A 293 28.54 21.66 -3.08
N GLU A 294 29.47 21.83 -2.11
CA GLU A 294 30.86 22.10 -2.38
C GLU A 294 31.55 20.94 -3.11
N GLN A 295 31.35 19.71 -2.64
CA GLN A 295 31.93 18.54 -3.30
C GLN A 295 31.42 18.37 -4.74
N LEU A 296 30.13 18.68 -4.97
CA LEU A 296 29.55 18.64 -6.31
C LEU A 296 30.08 19.77 -7.18
N TYR A 297 30.28 20.98 -6.64
CA TYR A 297 30.88 22.09 -7.34
C TYR A 297 32.32 21.76 -7.76
N ASP A 298 33.14 21.21 -6.86
CA ASP A 298 34.50 20.78 -7.15
C ASP A 298 34.54 19.68 -8.20
N ARG A 299 33.60 18.74 -8.14
CA ARG A 299 33.44 17.66 -9.13
C ARG A 299 33.10 18.24 -10.51
N ILE A 300 32.13 19.16 -10.60
CA ILE A 300 31.74 19.84 -11.83
C ILE A 300 32.96 20.62 -12.40
N THR A 301 33.69 21.33 -11.54
CA THR A 301 34.86 22.12 -11.98
C THR A 301 35.97 21.23 -12.57
N ARG A 302 36.27 20.08 -11.97
CA ARG A 302 37.22 19.11 -12.50
C ARG A 302 36.75 18.48 -13.81
N ASP A 303 35.49 18.05 -13.87
CA ASP A 303 34.95 17.41 -15.07
C ASP A 303 34.91 18.38 -16.25
N PHE A 304 34.58 19.67 -16.01
CA PHE A 304 34.57 20.72 -17.03
C PHE A 304 35.96 21.11 -17.49
N ALA A 305 36.97 21.07 -16.62
CA ALA A 305 38.36 21.26 -17.02
C ALA A 305 38.85 20.14 -17.97
N LEU A 306 38.48 18.89 -17.69
CA LEU A 306 38.78 17.74 -18.55
C LEU A 306 38.06 17.78 -19.90
N LEU A 307 36.87 18.38 -19.93
CA LEU A 307 36.00 18.49 -21.10
C LEU A 307 35.95 19.92 -21.67
N ALA A 308 37.03 20.71 -21.49
CA ALA A 308 37.09 22.14 -21.72
C ALA A 308 36.54 22.62 -23.08
N ASN A 309 36.74 21.84 -24.14
CA ASN A 309 36.30 22.16 -25.50
C ASN A 309 34.92 21.59 -25.87
N HIS A 310 34.27 20.78 -24.97
CA HIS A 310 32.94 20.26 -25.21
C HIS A 310 31.88 21.34 -24.99
N ALA A 311 30.81 21.30 -25.78
CA ALA A 311 29.62 22.09 -25.53
C ALA A 311 28.95 21.69 -24.21
N ALA A 312 28.13 22.56 -23.63
CA ALA A 312 27.52 22.40 -22.30
C ALA A 312 26.87 21.03 -22.06
N GLN A 313 26.11 20.52 -23.04
CA GLN A 313 25.51 19.19 -22.93
C GLN A 313 26.57 18.09 -22.83
N GLY A 314 27.61 18.13 -23.68
CA GLY A 314 28.68 17.13 -23.67
C GLY A 314 29.54 17.19 -22.40
N ALA A 315 29.64 18.36 -21.75
CA ALA A 315 30.32 18.50 -20.48
C ALA A 315 29.62 17.79 -19.31
N LEU A 316 28.31 17.50 -19.45
CA LEU A 316 27.51 16.81 -18.43
C LEU A 316 27.58 15.27 -18.51
N VAL A 317 28.27 14.69 -19.49
CA VAL A 317 28.30 13.24 -19.76
C VAL A 317 28.75 12.38 -18.57
N LYS A 318 29.65 12.90 -17.72
CA LYS A 318 30.12 12.21 -16.50
C LYS A 318 29.22 12.43 -15.28
N LEU A 319 28.28 13.36 -15.38
CA LEU A 319 27.41 13.77 -14.26
C LEU A 319 25.99 13.24 -14.38
N LEU A 320 25.44 13.22 -15.61
CA LEU A 320 24.03 12.94 -15.83
C LEU A 320 23.81 11.92 -16.96
N PRO A 321 22.75 11.11 -16.88
CA PRO A 321 22.30 10.24 -17.97
C PRO A 321 22.02 11.04 -19.24
N SER A 322 22.22 10.42 -20.40
CA SER A 322 22.15 11.09 -21.72
C SER A 322 20.82 11.80 -21.97
N SER A 323 19.68 11.17 -21.62
CA SER A 323 18.34 11.76 -21.80
C SER A 323 18.09 12.99 -20.90
N MET A 324 18.82 13.12 -19.79
CA MET A 324 18.68 14.25 -18.87
C MET A 324 19.54 15.45 -19.25
N GLN A 325 20.64 15.24 -19.98
CA GLN A 325 21.59 16.29 -20.31
C GLN A 325 20.96 17.47 -21.07
N PRO A 326 20.19 17.28 -22.16
CA PRO A 326 19.57 18.40 -22.88
C PRO A 326 18.51 19.11 -22.04
N VAL A 327 17.79 18.37 -21.18
CA VAL A 327 16.78 18.95 -20.28
C VAL A 327 17.46 19.79 -19.19
N MET A 328 18.59 19.33 -18.66
CA MET A 328 19.38 20.08 -17.69
C MET A 328 19.91 21.40 -18.30
N VAL A 329 20.48 21.36 -19.51
CA VAL A 329 20.96 22.55 -20.19
C VAL A 329 19.84 23.56 -20.42
N ALA A 330 18.65 23.09 -20.83
CA ALA A 330 17.49 23.95 -21.02
C ALA A 330 17.02 24.61 -19.71
N ARG A 331 16.97 23.87 -18.59
CA ARG A 331 16.64 24.44 -17.28
C ARG A 331 17.72 25.37 -16.72
N TRP A 332 18.97 25.09 -17.04
CA TRP A 332 20.10 25.90 -16.64
C TRP A 332 20.13 27.25 -17.36
N GLY A 333 19.47 27.36 -18.53
CA GLY A 333 19.29 28.62 -19.25
C GLY A 333 20.56 29.14 -19.95
N ILE A 334 21.55 28.27 -20.15
CA ILE A 334 22.75 28.62 -20.91
C ILE A 334 22.60 28.22 -22.38
N ASP A 335 23.31 28.91 -23.26
CA ASP A 335 23.40 28.53 -24.67
C ASP A 335 24.02 27.11 -24.78
N PRO A 336 23.32 26.12 -25.39
CA PRO A 336 23.84 24.76 -25.57
C PRO A 336 25.22 24.69 -26.26
N ALA A 337 25.58 25.69 -27.06
CA ALA A 337 26.88 25.79 -27.74
C ALA A 337 28.01 26.30 -26.85
N THR A 338 27.70 26.84 -25.66
CA THR A 338 28.70 27.33 -24.70
C THR A 338 29.71 26.25 -24.35
N ARG A 339 30.99 26.49 -24.50
CA ARG A 339 32.04 25.53 -24.15
C ARG A 339 32.23 25.46 -22.64
N ALA A 340 32.61 24.28 -22.11
CA ALA A 340 32.79 24.05 -20.71
C ALA A 340 33.80 25.01 -20.04
N ASN A 341 34.86 25.43 -20.76
CA ASN A 341 35.84 26.40 -20.28
C ASN A 341 35.30 27.84 -20.22
N GLN A 342 34.19 28.15 -20.87
CA GLN A 342 33.54 29.47 -20.87
C GLN A 342 32.46 29.59 -19.77
N ILE A 343 32.08 28.47 -19.11
CA ILE A 343 31.08 28.47 -18.07
C ILE A 343 31.64 29.11 -16.81
N THR A 344 30.96 30.17 -16.35
CA THR A 344 31.40 30.98 -15.19
C THR A 344 31.26 30.23 -13.86
N ARG A 345 31.81 30.79 -12.79
CA ARG A 345 31.66 30.24 -11.42
C ARG A 345 30.23 30.30 -10.96
N GLU A 346 29.51 31.34 -11.26
CA GLU A 346 28.10 31.56 -10.94
C GLU A 346 27.23 30.51 -11.63
N GLN A 347 27.43 30.31 -12.93
CA GLN A 347 26.71 29.28 -13.69
C GLN A 347 26.98 27.88 -13.15
N LYS A 348 28.19 27.55 -12.73
CA LYS A 348 28.49 26.26 -12.07
C LYS A 348 27.73 26.10 -10.75
N ARG A 349 27.59 27.16 -9.95
CA ARG A 349 26.82 27.15 -8.72
C ARG A 349 25.31 26.95 -8.99
N GLU A 350 24.78 27.61 -10.03
CA GLU A 350 23.41 27.42 -10.49
C GLU A 350 23.17 25.95 -10.90
N LEU A 351 24.12 25.34 -11.62
CA LEU A 351 24.06 23.93 -11.98
C LEU A 351 24.03 23.04 -10.73
N VAL A 352 24.83 23.34 -9.70
CA VAL A 352 24.81 22.63 -8.42
C VAL A 352 23.41 22.70 -7.81
N GLN A 353 22.82 23.90 -7.75
CA GLN A 353 21.46 24.07 -7.17
C GLN A 353 20.43 23.30 -7.98
N LEU A 354 20.44 23.32 -9.30
CA LEU A 354 19.56 22.54 -10.16
C LEU A 354 19.72 21.03 -9.94
N MET A 355 20.95 20.55 -9.73
CA MET A 355 21.21 19.13 -9.48
C MET A 355 20.82 18.69 -8.07
N LYS A 356 20.90 19.56 -7.08
CA LYS A 356 20.52 19.29 -5.70
C LYS A 356 19.02 19.44 -5.46
N HIS A 357 18.34 20.29 -6.24
CA HIS A 357 16.94 20.67 -6.02
C HIS A 357 16.14 20.61 -7.34
N TRP A 358 16.22 19.47 -8.07
CA TRP A 358 15.44 19.28 -9.29
C TRP A 358 13.96 19.20 -8.95
N ARG A 359 13.22 20.27 -9.28
CA ARG A 359 11.81 20.41 -8.96
C ARG A 359 10.93 19.74 -10.02
N VAL A 360 9.87 19.05 -9.57
CA VAL A 360 8.77 18.52 -10.38
C VAL A 360 7.45 18.91 -9.70
N SER A 361 6.55 19.59 -10.43
CA SER A 361 5.20 19.88 -9.93
C SER A 361 4.39 18.61 -9.86
N ILE A 362 3.53 18.47 -8.83
CA ILE A 362 2.65 17.30 -8.69
C ILE A 362 1.21 17.78 -8.80
N ASP A 363 0.56 17.43 -9.91
CA ASP A 363 -0.75 17.94 -10.29
C ASP A 363 -1.88 16.98 -9.94
N ALA A 364 -1.60 15.65 -9.95
CA ALA A 364 -2.56 14.61 -9.58
C ALA A 364 -1.87 13.33 -9.09
N ARG A 365 -2.65 12.48 -8.42
CA ARG A 365 -2.32 11.06 -8.22
C ARG A 365 -2.63 10.29 -9.49
N GLY A 366 -1.94 9.17 -9.72
CA GLY A 366 -2.40 8.15 -10.67
C GLY A 366 -3.75 7.56 -10.26
N ASP A 367 -4.36 6.81 -11.13
CA ASP A 367 -5.70 6.24 -10.95
C ASP A 367 -5.71 4.97 -10.07
N LEU A 368 -6.90 4.60 -9.59
CA LEU A 368 -7.14 3.38 -8.81
C LEU A 368 -6.84 2.09 -9.61
N ALA A 369 -6.98 2.12 -10.92
CA ALA A 369 -6.75 0.94 -11.76
C ALA A 369 -5.27 0.49 -11.72
N HIS A 370 -4.36 1.43 -11.52
CA HIS A 370 -2.92 1.23 -11.48
C HIS A 370 -2.30 1.41 -10.07
N ALA A 371 -3.11 1.76 -9.08
CA ALA A 371 -2.67 1.89 -7.69
C ALA A 371 -2.29 0.52 -7.10
N VAL A 372 -1.20 0.44 -6.35
CA VAL A 372 -0.83 -0.82 -5.67
C VAL A 372 -1.85 -1.17 -4.61
N ILE A 373 -2.33 -0.17 -3.86
CA ILE A 373 -3.35 -0.33 -2.81
C ILE A 373 -4.36 0.82 -2.84
N THR A 374 -5.46 0.60 -2.12
CA THR A 374 -6.42 1.62 -1.73
C THR A 374 -6.11 2.10 -0.32
N SER A 375 -6.00 3.41 -0.09
CA SER A 375 -6.01 4.03 1.24
C SER A 375 -7.42 4.49 1.55
N GLY A 376 -7.86 4.42 2.81
CA GLY A 376 -9.25 4.58 3.21
C GLY A 376 -10.00 3.24 3.26
N GLY A 377 -11.31 3.28 3.49
CA GLY A 377 -12.14 2.09 3.63
C GLY A 377 -12.98 2.09 4.89
N VAL A 378 -13.29 0.92 5.44
CA VAL A 378 -14.09 0.77 6.67
C VAL A 378 -13.35 1.36 7.86
N SER A 379 -13.97 2.34 8.53
CA SER A 379 -13.36 3.01 9.69
C SER A 379 -13.00 2.02 10.79
N VAL A 380 -11.72 1.87 11.08
CA VAL A 380 -11.21 0.96 12.12
C VAL A 380 -11.65 1.36 13.54
N ARG A 381 -12.14 2.58 13.75
CA ARG A 381 -12.72 3.01 15.04
C ARG A 381 -13.98 2.23 15.39
N GLU A 382 -14.65 1.68 14.38
CA GLU A 382 -15.90 0.93 14.48
C GLU A 382 -15.69 -0.59 14.38
N VAL A 383 -14.43 -1.04 14.37
CA VAL A 383 -14.02 -2.45 14.39
C VAL A 383 -13.18 -2.70 15.64
N ASP A 384 -13.34 -3.86 16.24
CA ASP A 384 -12.50 -4.25 17.38
C ASP A 384 -11.11 -4.66 16.89
N PRO A 385 -10.02 -4.06 17.41
CA PRO A 385 -8.67 -4.31 16.91
C PRO A 385 -8.09 -5.68 17.31
N LYS A 386 -8.74 -6.39 18.21
CA LYS A 386 -8.31 -7.71 18.68
C LYS A 386 -9.04 -8.82 17.95
N THR A 387 -10.36 -8.69 17.80
CA THR A 387 -11.22 -9.74 17.24
C THR A 387 -11.58 -9.50 15.78
N MET A 388 -11.31 -8.31 15.24
CA MET A 388 -11.76 -7.85 13.92
C MET A 388 -13.29 -7.75 13.78
N GLN A 389 -14.05 -7.87 14.89
CA GLN A 389 -15.50 -7.80 14.91
C GLN A 389 -16.02 -6.38 14.75
N SER A 390 -17.09 -6.21 14.02
CA SER A 390 -17.85 -4.98 13.95
C SER A 390 -18.41 -4.57 15.31
N LYS A 391 -18.25 -3.28 15.67
CA LYS A 391 -18.93 -2.68 16.84
C LYS A 391 -20.38 -2.29 16.55
N LYS A 392 -20.85 -2.44 15.30
CA LYS A 392 -22.19 -2.09 14.82
C LYS A 392 -23.12 -3.29 14.69
N ALA A 393 -22.54 -4.45 14.32
CA ALA A 393 -23.28 -5.68 14.11
C ALA A 393 -22.51 -6.89 14.65
N LEU A 394 -23.12 -7.66 15.55
CA LEU A 394 -22.58 -8.93 16.03
C LEU A 394 -22.48 -9.94 14.89
N GLY A 395 -21.46 -10.81 14.92
CA GLY A 395 -21.23 -11.83 13.89
C GLY A 395 -20.75 -11.27 12.55
N LEU A 396 -20.46 -9.96 12.45
CA LEU A 396 -19.84 -9.34 11.28
C LEU A 396 -18.41 -8.96 11.59
N TYR A 397 -17.48 -9.29 10.67
CA TYR A 397 -16.05 -9.08 10.81
C TYR A 397 -15.45 -8.48 9.54
N PHE A 398 -14.27 -7.85 9.65
CA PHE A 398 -13.53 -7.27 8.53
C PHE A 398 -12.05 -7.61 8.62
N ALA A 399 -11.42 -7.95 7.48
CA ALA A 399 -9.98 -8.20 7.42
C ALA A 399 -9.36 -7.74 6.09
N GLY A 400 -8.09 -7.36 6.14
CA GLY A 400 -7.31 -6.93 4.97
C GLY A 400 -7.65 -5.52 4.48
N GLU A 401 -7.43 -5.29 3.20
CA GLU A 401 -7.47 -3.96 2.55
C GLU A 401 -8.87 -3.29 2.52
N VAL A 402 -9.93 -3.99 2.93
CA VAL A 402 -11.25 -3.38 3.12
C VAL A 402 -11.28 -2.41 4.32
N LEU A 403 -10.36 -2.58 5.26
CA LEU A 403 -10.18 -1.72 6.43
C LEU A 403 -9.40 -0.45 6.06
N ASP A 404 -9.69 0.67 6.74
CA ASP A 404 -8.91 1.90 6.66
C ASP A 404 -7.55 1.73 7.37
N VAL A 405 -6.70 0.85 6.80
CA VAL A 405 -5.32 0.58 7.23
C VAL A 405 -4.47 0.30 6.01
N ASP A 406 -3.41 1.06 5.82
CA ASP A 406 -2.47 0.87 4.72
C ASP A 406 -1.02 1.15 5.12
N ALA A 407 -0.09 0.56 4.38
CA ALA A 407 1.33 0.64 4.63
C ALA A 407 2.11 0.85 3.32
N TYR A 408 3.40 1.14 3.44
CA TYR A 408 4.32 1.24 2.30
C TYR A 408 4.41 -0.06 1.47
N THR A 409 5.06 0.04 0.31
CA THR A 409 5.51 -1.13 -0.43
C THR A 409 6.55 -1.91 0.37
N GLY A 410 6.66 -3.22 0.15
CA GLY A 410 7.67 -4.01 0.85
C GLY A 410 7.14 -5.26 1.56
N GLY A 411 5.91 -5.71 1.22
CA GLY A 411 5.26 -6.87 1.83
C GLY A 411 4.33 -6.52 2.99
N TYR A 412 4.29 -5.25 3.39
CA TYR A 412 3.52 -4.81 4.57
C TYR A 412 2.00 -5.00 4.39
N ASN A 413 1.44 -4.66 3.22
CA ASN A 413 -0.01 -4.75 3.01
C ASN A 413 -0.52 -6.20 2.96
N LEU A 414 0.28 -7.15 2.46
CA LEU A 414 -0.05 -8.57 2.56
C LEU A 414 0.04 -9.08 4.00
N GLN A 415 1.04 -8.64 4.75
CA GLN A 415 1.14 -8.95 6.18
C GLN A 415 -0.07 -8.43 6.96
N ILE A 416 -0.57 -7.22 6.67
CA ILE A 416 -1.81 -6.68 7.26
C ILE A 416 -2.99 -7.61 6.94
N ALA A 417 -3.09 -8.06 5.69
CA ALA A 417 -4.14 -9.00 5.29
C ALA A 417 -4.05 -10.32 6.08
N PHE A 418 -2.86 -10.86 6.28
CA PHE A 418 -2.64 -12.12 6.99
C PHE A 418 -2.87 -11.99 8.49
N CYS A 419 -2.31 -10.98 9.16
CA CYS A 419 -2.45 -10.84 10.61
C CYS A 419 -3.89 -10.49 11.03
N THR A 420 -4.62 -9.68 10.26
CA THR A 420 -6.02 -9.38 10.55
C THR A 420 -6.93 -10.58 10.28
N ALA A 421 -6.65 -11.37 9.25
CA ALA A 421 -7.35 -12.62 8.96
C ALA A 421 -7.12 -13.68 10.06
N GLN A 422 -5.88 -13.82 10.55
CA GLN A 422 -5.58 -14.71 11.65
C GLN A 422 -6.27 -14.26 12.95
N SER A 423 -6.23 -12.95 13.25
CA SER A 423 -6.92 -12.41 14.44
C SER A 423 -8.43 -12.68 14.41
N PHE A 424 -9.07 -12.61 13.25
CA PHE A 424 -10.46 -13.01 13.11
C PHE A 424 -10.65 -14.47 13.52
N ALA A 425 -9.87 -15.39 12.95
CA ALA A 425 -10.01 -16.81 13.23
C ALA A 425 -9.73 -17.12 14.70
N ASP A 426 -8.69 -16.55 15.31
CA ASP A 426 -8.30 -16.80 16.71
C ASP A 426 -9.35 -16.38 17.74
N HIS A 427 -10.36 -15.61 17.33
CA HIS A 427 -11.42 -15.10 18.21
C HIS A 427 -12.83 -15.51 17.75
N LEU A 428 -12.95 -16.59 16.99
CA LEU A 428 -14.22 -17.28 16.73
C LEU A 428 -14.58 -18.12 17.96
N GLU A 429 -15.70 -17.79 18.61
CA GLU A 429 -16.21 -18.47 19.81
C GLU A 429 -17.37 -19.42 19.48
#